data_44954be5a8b2eb45ab2a0215c1c84a47
#
_entry.id   44954be5a8b2eb45ab2a0215c1c84a47
#
_cell.length_a   1.000
_cell.length_b   1.000
_cell.length_c   1.000
_cell.angle_alpha   90.00
_cell.angle_beta   90.00
_cell.angle_gamma   90.00
#
_symmetry.space_group_name_H-M   'P 1'
#
loop_
_entity.id
_entity.type
_entity.pdbx_description
1 polymer ?
#
loop_
_entity_poly.entity_id
_entity_poly.type
_entity_poly.pdbx_seq_one_letter_code
_entity_poly.pdbx_strand_id
1 'polypeptide(L)'
;MGTAQVQGELWSAQARNWANLIERFHAPLYKSVFDRVGINRSTRLLDVGCGAGLAAQLAKELGAQVTGIDAAPALIEIACERVPDGDFRVGDMEELPYTESSFDVVTGFNSFPHAAKPVVALKEAKRVTRLGGQVVMVTWGKPQDCEHAAIMAAIAAFLPVPPTGAGGVFALSEPGRLEALLEQAGLIAGESGEIASTFAWPDDETALKAISSAANTVMAVRYVGEEKVRQAVLDSLAPFRTSNGGYREENKFRYVVATS
;
A
#
# COMPACT_ATOMS: atom_id res chain seq x y z
N MET A 1 8.95 -5.85 19.46
CA MET A 1 7.88 -6.59 18.77
C MET A 1 7.60 -5.83 17.47
N GLY A 2 7.49 -6.57 16.35
CA GLY A 2 7.15 -5.97 15.06
C GLY A 2 5.70 -5.45 15.02
N THR A 3 5.35 -4.70 13.97
CA THR A 3 3.98 -4.21 13.77
C THR A 3 3.08 -5.23 13.08
N ALA A 4 3.62 -6.34 12.54
CA ALA A 4 2.90 -7.27 11.68
C ALA A 4 1.59 -7.80 12.31
N GLN A 5 1.61 -8.22 13.58
CA GLN A 5 0.40 -8.72 14.22
C GLN A 5 -0.70 -7.65 14.28
N VAL A 6 -0.35 -6.44 14.73
CA VAL A 6 -1.32 -5.34 14.86
C VAL A 6 -1.84 -4.90 13.49
N GLN A 7 -0.95 -4.77 12.52
CA GLN A 7 -1.33 -4.45 11.13
C GLN A 7 -2.22 -5.54 10.55
N GLY A 8 -1.87 -6.81 10.75
CA GLY A 8 -2.66 -7.95 10.28
C GLY A 8 -4.09 -7.94 10.82
N GLU A 9 -4.27 -7.66 12.13
CA GLU A 9 -5.59 -7.54 12.75
C GLU A 9 -6.40 -6.36 12.19
N LEU A 10 -5.77 -5.19 12.03
CA LEU A 10 -6.45 -3.98 11.55
C LEU A 10 -6.88 -4.11 10.08
N TRP A 11 -6.00 -4.57 9.20
CA TRP A 11 -6.29 -4.76 7.79
C TRP A 11 -7.24 -5.93 7.51
N SER A 12 -7.27 -6.95 8.37
CA SER A 12 -8.24 -8.05 8.26
C SER A 12 -9.66 -7.64 8.64
N ALA A 13 -9.84 -6.61 9.47
CA ALA A 13 -11.15 -6.26 10.03
C ALA A 13 -12.22 -5.94 8.97
N GLN A 14 -11.82 -5.35 7.84
CA GLN A 14 -12.70 -4.95 6.75
C GLN A 14 -12.14 -5.33 5.37
N ALA A 15 -11.43 -6.47 5.29
CA ALA A 15 -10.66 -6.88 4.11
C ALA A 15 -11.47 -6.90 2.81
N ARG A 16 -12.73 -7.38 2.83
CA ARG A 16 -13.61 -7.41 1.65
C ARG A 16 -14.01 -6.01 1.17
N ASN A 17 -14.26 -5.08 2.09
CA ASN A 17 -14.56 -3.68 1.73
C ASN A 17 -13.32 -3.01 1.13
N TRP A 18 -12.12 -3.24 1.69
CA TRP A 18 -10.87 -2.79 1.10
C TRP A 18 -10.71 -3.30 -0.32
N ALA A 19 -10.77 -4.61 -0.52
CA ALA A 19 -10.59 -5.26 -1.81
C ALA A 19 -11.56 -4.76 -2.89
N ASN A 20 -12.82 -4.53 -2.52
CA ASN A 20 -13.87 -4.19 -3.47
C ASN A 20 -14.01 -2.68 -3.73
N LEU A 21 -13.68 -1.84 -2.74
CA LEU A 21 -14.05 -0.42 -2.77
C LEU A 21 -12.85 0.54 -2.84
N ILE A 22 -11.66 0.12 -2.39
CA ILE A 22 -10.44 0.96 -2.38
C ILE A 22 -9.37 0.44 -3.32
N GLU A 23 -9.01 -0.84 -3.22
CA GLU A 23 -7.83 -1.40 -3.90
C GLU A 23 -7.85 -1.14 -5.42
N ARG A 24 -9.03 -1.16 -6.03
CA ARG A 24 -9.22 -0.88 -7.47
C ARG A 24 -8.65 0.48 -7.92
N PHE A 25 -8.64 1.47 -7.05
CA PHE A 25 -8.10 2.79 -7.37
C PHE A 25 -6.57 2.81 -7.47
N HIS A 26 -5.90 1.77 -6.97
CA HIS A 26 -4.46 1.61 -7.12
C HIS A 26 -4.06 0.92 -8.43
N ALA A 27 -5.00 0.42 -9.23
CA ALA A 27 -4.69 -0.25 -10.50
C ALA A 27 -3.85 0.60 -11.47
N PRO A 28 -4.03 1.93 -11.61
CA PRO A 28 -3.13 2.76 -12.42
C PRO A 28 -1.68 2.75 -11.93
N LEU A 29 -1.46 2.68 -10.59
CA LEU A 29 -0.12 2.59 -10.00
C LEU A 29 0.54 1.27 -10.40
N TYR A 30 -0.17 0.16 -10.21
CA TYR A 30 0.35 -1.17 -10.53
C TYR A 30 0.75 -1.28 -12.00
N LYS A 31 -0.14 -0.89 -12.90
CA LYS A 31 0.11 -0.91 -14.36
C LYS A 31 1.32 -0.04 -14.73
N SER A 32 1.36 1.20 -14.26
CA SER A 32 2.45 2.12 -14.55
C SER A 32 3.81 1.60 -14.06
N VAL A 33 3.86 1.00 -12.86
CA VAL A 33 5.07 0.38 -12.32
C VAL A 33 5.47 -0.84 -13.14
N PHE A 34 4.53 -1.72 -13.48
CA PHE A 34 4.81 -2.94 -14.22
C PHE A 34 5.35 -2.67 -15.63
N ASP A 35 4.81 -1.65 -16.30
CA ASP A 35 5.32 -1.20 -17.60
C ASP A 35 6.77 -0.71 -17.50
N ARG A 36 7.11 0.05 -16.43
CA ARG A 36 8.47 0.61 -16.22
C ARG A 36 9.51 -0.46 -15.92
N VAL A 37 9.16 -1.43 -15.07
CA VAL A 37 10.08 -2.51 -14.71
C VAL A 37 10.05 -3.69 -15.69
N GLY A 38 9.20 -3.63 -16.72
CA GLY A 38 9.14 -4.60 -17.79
C GLY A 38 8.63 -5.98 -17.36
N ILE A 39 7.57 -6.00 -16.52
CA ILE A 39 6.95 -7.27 -16.10
C ILE A 39 6.51 -8.08 -17.30
N ASN A 40 6.90 -9.35 -17.34
CA ASN A 40 6.59 -10.26 -18.43
C ASN A 40 6.59 -11.73 -17.95
N ARG A 41 6.36 -12.68 -18.88
CA ARG A 41 6.23 -14.12 -18.57
C ARG A 41 7.48 -14.79 -17.97
N SER A 42 8.63 -14.16 -18.02
CA SER A 42 9.85 -14.67 -17.39
C SER A 42 10.10 -14.07 -16.00
N THR A 43 9.27 -13.11 -15.57
CA THR A 43 9.44 -12.38 -14.31
C THR A 43 8.92 -13.21 -13.14
N ARG A 44 9.78 -13.41 -12.13
CA ARG A 44 9.40 -13.87 -10.79
C ARG A 44 9.19 -12.62 -9.93
N LEU A 45 7.93 -12.34 -9.63
CA LEU A 45 7.52 -11.16 -8.84
C LEU A 45 7.21 -11.56 -7.40
N LEU A 46 7.73 -10.80 -6.44
CA LEU A 46 7.25 -10.78 -5.06
C LEU A 46 6.57 -9.45 -4.78
N ASP A 47 5.32 -9.47 -4.33
CA ASP A 47 4.62 -8.28 -3.82
C ASP A 47 4.58 -8.31 -2.30
N VAL A 48 5.26 -7.34 -1.65
CA VAL A 48 5.40 -7.24 -0.19
C VAL A 48 4.33 -6.30 0.36
N GLY A 49 3.46 -6.83 1.21
CA GLY A 49 2.21 -6.18 1.59
C GLY A 49 1.21 -6.23 0.44
N CYS A 50 1.00 -7.43 -0.10
CA CYS A 50 0.25 -7.65 -1.34
C CYS A 50 -1.26 -7.37 -1.23
N GLY A 51 -1.76 -7.10 -0.03
CA GLY A 51 -3.17 -6.84 0.20
C GLY A 51 -4.05 -7.98 -0.31
N ALA A 52 -5.14 -7.61 -0.99
CA ALA A 52 -6.08 -8.56 -1.59
C ALA A 52 -5.64 -9.07 -2.98
N GLY A 53 -4.37 -8.83 -3.38
CA GLY A 53 -3.74 -9.45 -4.55
C GLY A 53 -4.07 -8.84 -5.90
N LEU A 54 -4.58 -7.61 -5.98
CA LEU A 54 -4.88 -6.97 -7.27
C LEU A 54 -3.61 -6.70 -8.10
N ALA A 55 -2.52 -6.28 -7.45
CA ALA A 55 -1.23 -6.10 -8.14
C ALA A 55 -0.74 -7.44 -8.70
N ALA A 56 -0.80 -8.52 -7.90
CA ALA A 56 -0.43 -9.85 -8.32
C ALA A 56 -1.31 -10.36 -9.49
N GLN A 57 -2.62 -10.11 -9.45
CA GLN A 57 -3.52 -10.43 -10.56
C GLN A 57 -3.07 -9.75 -11.86
N LEU A 58 -2.83 -8.44 -11.82
CA LEU A 58 -2.41 -7.68 -13.00
C LEU A 58 -1.04 -8.13 -13.53
N ALA A 59 -0.10 -8.46 -12.64
CA ALA A 59 1.19 -9.02 -13.04
C ALA A 59 1.03 -10.41 -13.68
N LYS A 60 0.13 -11.24 -13.16
CA LYS A 60 -0.20 -12.55 -13.72
C LYS A 60 -0.80 -12.44 -15.11
N GLU A 61 -1.64 -11.45 -15.37
CA GLU A 61 -2.20 -11.16 -16.71
C GLU A 61 -1.09 -10.82 -17.73
N LEU A 62 0.04 -10.26 -17.27
CA LEU A 62 1.25 -10.05 -18.08
C LEU A 62 2.12 -11.33 -18.21
N GLY A 63 1.72 -12.40 -17.52
CA GLY A 63 2.35 -13.72 -17.58
C GLY A 63 3.39 -13.98 -16.49
N ALA A 64 3.61 -13.07 -15.54
CA ALA A 64 4.58 -13.25 -14.47
C ALA A 64 4.23 -14.42 -13.52
N GLN A 65 5.26 -15.00 -12.91
CA GLN A 65 5.11 -15.85 -11.74
C GLN A 65 4.99 -14.96 -10.51
N VAL A 66 3.85 -15.03 -9.83
CA VAL A 66 3.51 -14.11 -8.74
C VAL A 66 3.55 -14.78 -7.39
N THR A 67 4.21 -14.11 -6.46
CA THR A 67 4.26 -14.44 -5.03
C THR A 67 3.84 -13.20 -4.26
N GLY A 68 3.08 -13.36 -3.18
CA GLY A 68 2.66 -12.26 -2.31
C GLY A 68 2.82 -12.61 -0.84
N ILE A 69 3.10 -11.60 -0.03
CA ILE A 69 3.13 -11.72 1.43
C ILE A 69 2.41 -10.52 2.03
N ASP A 70 1.56 -10.78 3.02
CA ASP A 70 0.86 -9.76 3.80
C ASP A 70 0.69 -10.20 5.25
N ALA A 71 0.60 -9.26 6.17
CA ALA A 71 0.37 -9.56 7.58
C ALA A 71 -1.10 -9.92 7.89
N ALA A 72 -2.03 -9.59 6.99
CA ALA A 72 -3.47 -9.74 7.18
C ALA A 72 -4.02 -11.05 6.57
N PRO A 73 -4.36 -12.06 7.39
CA PRO A 73 -4.87 -13.34 6.89
C PRO A 73 -6.10 -13.19 5.98
N ALA A 74 -7.04 -12.31 6.33
CA ALA A 74 -8.26 -12.12 5.53
C ALA A 74 -7.98 -11.47 4.15
N LEU A 75 -6.91 -10.68 4.00
CA LEU A 75 -6.48 -10.18 2.70
C LEU A 75 -5.83 -11.30 1.87
N ILE A 76 -5.00 -12.13 2.49
CA ILE A 76 -4.38 -13.30 1.84
C ILE A 76 -5.43 -14.28 1.33
N GLU A 77 -6.50 -14.54 2.09
CA GLU A 77 -7.62 -15.38 1.63
C GLU A 77 -8.21 -14.84 0.31
N ILE A 78 -8.43 -13.51 0.24
CA ILE A 78 -8.95 -12.88 -0.99
C ILE A 78 -7.92 -12.95 -2.12
N ALA A 79 -6.63 -12.77 -1.83
CA ALA A 79 -5.57 -12.89 -2.84
C ALA A 79 -5.52 -14.30 -3.44
N CYS A 80 -5.65 -15.35 -2.61
CA CYS A 80 -5.73 -16.75 -3.06
C CYS A 80 -6.98 -17.01 -3.92
N GLU A 81 -8.14 -16.42 -3.56
CA GLU A 81 -9.35 -16.52 -4.38
C GLU A 81 -9.18 -15.85 -5.74
N ARG A 82 -8.50 -14.69 -5.76
CA ARG A 82 -8.28 -13.86 -6.97
C ARG A 82 -7.25 -14.47 -7.93
N VAL A 83 -6.21 -15.08 -7.39
CA VAL A 83 -5.10 -15.69 -8.16
C VAL A 83 -4.81 -17.08 -7.57
N PRO A 84 -5.62 -18.11 -7.90
CA PRO A 84 -5.52 -19.43 -7.28
C PRO A 84 -4.19 -20.17 -7.50
N ASP A 85 -3.45 -19.82 -8.54
CA ASP A 85 -2.13 -20.38 -8.88
C ASP A 85 -0.96 -19.46 -8.46
N GLY A 86 -1.22 -18.43 -7.66
CA GLY A 86 -0.21 -17.60 -6.97
C GLY A 86 0.25 -18.23 -5.66
N ASP A 87 1.47 -17.88 -5.20
CA ASP A 87 1.97 -18.29 -3.88
C ASP A 87 1.78 -17.11 -2.89
N PHE A 88 0.71 -17.18 -2.08
CA PHE A 88 0.40 -16.16 -1.10
C PHE A 88 0.58 -16.66 0.32
N ARG A 89 1.24 -15.85 1.17
CA ARG A 89 1.56 -16.22 2.56
C ARG A 89 1.25 -15.11 3.54
N VAL A 90 0.75 -15.49 4.70
CA VAL A 90 0.70 -14.58 5.84
C VAL A 90 2.10 -14.50 6.45
N GLY A 91 2.62 -13.28 6.65
CA GLY A 91 3.95 -13.11 7.22
C GLY A 91 4.37 -11.66 7.49
N ASP A 92 5.57 -11.52 8.05
CA ASP A 92 6.18 -10.23 8.36
C ASP A 92 7.16 -9.83 7.24
N MET A 93 7.04 -8.60 6.75
CA MET A 93 7.96 -8.07 5.73
C MET A 93 9.37 -7.82 6.27
N GLU A 94 9.55 -7.80 7.60
CA GLU A 94 10.85 -7.67 8.24
C GLU A 94 11.60 -9.03 8.35
N GLU A 95 10.92 -10.15 8.01
CA GLU A 95 11.48 -11.51 8.01
C GLU A 95 10.83 -12.33 6.87
N LEU A 96 11.30 -12.12 5.62
CA LEU A 96 10.71 -12.76 4.45
C LEU A 96 11.09 -14.24 4.38
N PRO A 97 10.10 -15.17 4.30
CA PRO A 97 10.33 -16.63 4.34
C PRO A 97 10.78 -17.17 2.96
N TYR A 98 11.66 -16.44 2.28
CA TYR A 98 12.15 -16.80 0.95
C TYR A 98 13.68 -16.84 0.95
N THR A 99 14.24 -17.66 0.08
CA THR A 99 15.69 -17.76 -0.11
C THR A 99 16.24 -16.50 -0.78
N GLU A 100 17.53 -16.26 -0.59
CA GLU A 100 18.26 -15.17 -1.26
C GLU A 100 18.14 -15.28 -2.78
N SER A 101 18.06 -14.15 -3.49
CA SER A 101 18.07 -14.08 -4.96
C SER A 101 16.94 -14.86 -5.66
N SER A 102 15.78 -15.00 -5.01
CA SER A 102 14.63 -15.75 -5.53
C SER A 102 13.81 -15.01 -6.56
N PHE A 103 13.82 -13.67 -6.54
CA PHE A 103 12.92 -12.85 -7.35
C PHE A 103 13.67 -11.91 -8.28
N ASP A 104 13.06 -11.63 -9.43
CA ASP A 104 13.58 -10.66 -10.41
C ASP A 104 13.14 -9.24 -10.07
N VAL A 105 11.92 -9.11 -9.55
CA VAL A 105 11.30 -7.85 -9.11
C VAL A 105 10.61 -8.06 -7.78
N VAL A 106 10.85 -7.15 -6.84
CA VAL A 106 10.12 -7.05 -5.57
C VAL A 106 9.40 -5.72 -5.52
N THR A 107 8.10 -5.72 -5.27
CA THR A 107 7.28 -4.52 -5.16
C THR A 107 6.75 -4.31 -3.74
N GLY A 108 6.54 -3.05 -3.36
CA GLY A 108 5.78 -2.69 -2.16
C GLY A 108 4.96 -1.44 -2.44
N PHE A 109 3.65 -1.63 -2.58
CA PHE A 109 2.70 -0.56 -2.84
C PHE A 109 2.09 -0.06 -1.53
N ASN A 110 2.53 1.08 -1.04
CA ASN A 110 2.14 1.67 0.25
C ASN A 110 2.38 0.75 1.47
N SER A 111 3.22 -0.26 1.37
CA SER A 111 3.38 -1.29 2.39
C SER A 111 4.57 -1.07 3.33
N PHE A 112 5.78 -0.81 2.81
CA PHE A 112 7.00 -0.65 3.62
C PHE A 112 6.89 0.39 4.75
N PRO A 113 6.16 1.51 4.61
CA PRO A 113 5.99 2.47 5.72
C PRO A 113 5.27 1.91 6.94
N HIS A 114 4.56 0.78 6.81
CA HIS A 114 3.86 0.10 7.92
C HIS A 114 4.76 -0.84 8.73
N ALA A 115 5.97 -1.15 8.26
CA ALA A 115 6.96 -1.91 9.02
C ALA A 115 7.37 -1.15 10.29
N ALA A 116 7.67 -1.87 11.36
CA ALA A 116 8.26 -1.28 12.55
C ALA A 116 9.65 -0.69 12.25
N LYS A 117 10.38 -1.35 11.35
CA LYS A 117 11.72 -0.97 10.88
C LYS A 117 11.79 -1.03 9.36
N PRO A 118 11.34 0.00 8.64
CA PRO A 118 11.28 -0.01 7.16
C PRO A 118 12.61 -0.36 6.49
N VAL A 119 13.75 0.07 7.06
CA VAL A 119 15.09 -0.31 6.55
C VAL A 119 15.32 -1.82 6.64
N VAL A 120 14.83 -2.50 7.69
CA VAL A 120 14.95 -3.95 7.83
C VAL A 120 14.13 -4.65 6.76
N ALA A 121 12.88 -4.23 6.57
CA ALA A 121 12.00 -4.77 5.53
C ALA A 121 12.61 -4.58 4.12
N LEU A 122 13.21 -3.43 3.84
CA LEU A 122 13.90 -3.17 2.57
C LEU A 122 15.20 -3.99 2.42
N LYS A 123 15.92 -4.28 3.51
CA LYS A 123 17.06 -5.20 3.46
C LYS A 123 16.62 -6.64 3.14
N GLU A 124 15.49 -7.07 3.67
CA GLU A 124 14.90 -8.36 3.32
C GLU A 124 14.44 -8.37 1.85
N ALA A 125 13.77 -7.30 1.38
CA ALA A 125 13.42 -7.15 -0.03
C ALA A 125 14.67 -7.24 -0.92
N LYS A 126 15.77 -6.54 -0.55
CA LYS A 126 17.04 -6.64 -1.26
C LYS A 126 17.59 -8.07 -1.25
N ARG A 127 17.61 -8.74 -0.09
CA ARG A 127 18.15 -10.09 0.07
C ARG A 127 17.48 -11.09 -0.86
N VAL A 128 16.16 -11.03 -0.96
CA VAL A 128 15.40 -11.96 -1.79
C VAL A 128 15.38 -11.58 -3.26
N THR A 129 15.80 -10.37 -3.62
CA THR A 129 15.95 -9.91 -5.01
C THR A 129 17.31 -10.40 -5.55
N ARG A 130 17.33 -10.96 -6.77
CA ARG A 130 18.60 -11.36 -7.42
C ARG A 130 19.50 -10.15 -7.69
N LEU A 131 20.78 -10.37 -7.80
CA LEU A 131 21.73 -9.33 -8.21
C LEU A 131 21.31 -8.70 -9.55
N GLY A 132 21.23 -7.37 -9.59
CA GLY A 132 20.74 -6.60 -10.72
C GLY A 132 19.22 -6.69 -10.92
N GLY A 133 18.48 -7.32 -10.01
CA GLY A 133 17.01 -7.26 -9.94
C GLY A 133 16.54 -5.93 -9.37
N GLN A 134 15.23 -5.73 -9.38
CA GLN A 134 14.62 -4.44 -9.04
C GLN A 134 13.77 -4.54 -7.78
N VAL A 135 13.90 -3.54 -6.90
CA VAL A 135 13.00 -3.32 -5.76
C VAL A 135 12.24 -2.01 -6.03
N VAL A 136 10.92 -2.06 -6.06
CA VAL A 136 10.08 -0.90 -6.32
C VAL A 136 9.34 -0.54 -5.05
N MET A 137 9.50 0.70 -4.61
CA MET A 137 8.75 1.25 -3.50
C MET A 137 7.79 2.32 -4.02
N VAL A 138 6.51 2.18 -3.70
CA VAL A 138 5.47 3.19 -3.98
C VAL A 138 4.89 3.67 -2.67
N THR A 139 4.67 4.97 -2.54
CA THR A 139 4.04 5.61 -1.40
C THR A 139 3.17 6.79 -1.82
N TRP A 140 2.42 7.36 -0.91
CA TRP A 140 1.69 8.59 -1.16
C TRP A 140 2.63 9.71 -1.65
N GLY A 141 2.15 10.53 -2.57
CA GLY A 141 2.77 11.79 -2.97
C GLY A 141 2.70 12.84 -1.87
N LYS A 142 3.03 14.08 -2.18
CA LYS A 142 2.97 15.17 -1.20
C LYS A 142 1.53 15.42 -0.75
N PRO A 143 1.27 15.77 0.54
CA PRO A 143 -0.08 16.02 1.04
C PRO A 143 -0.87 17.03 0.20
N GLN A 144 -0.22 18.08 -0.30
CA GLN A 144 -0.87 19.11 -1.13
C GLN A 144 -1.27 18.62 -2.53
N ASP A 145 -0.74 17.49 -2.97
CA ASP A 145 -1.05 16.85 -4.25
C ASP A 145 -2.02 15.65 -4.09
N CYS A 146 -2.56 15.46 -2.88
CA CYS A 146 -3.43 14.35 -2.52
C CYS A 146 -4.69 14.90 -1.81
N GLU A 147 -5.82 14.91 -2.49
CA GLU A 147 -7.08 15.37 -1.88
C GLU A 147 -7.51 14.45 -0.72
N HIS A 148 -7.19 13.15 -0.79
CA HIS A 148 -7.42 12.20 0.30
C HIS A 148 -6.65 12.53 1.60
N ALA A 149 -5.65 13.42 1.54
CA ALA A 149 -4.92 13.86 2.72
C ALA A 149 -5.80 14.54 3.77
N ALA A 150 -6.88 15.23 3.34
CA ALA A 150 -7.85 15.85 4.26
C ALA A 150 -8.55 14.80 5.12
N ILE A 151 -8.98 13.69 4.50
CA ILE A 151 -9.63 12.58 5.18
C ILE A 151 -8.66 11.88 6.14
N MET A 152 -7.44 11.62 5.68
CA MET A 152 -6.39 11.01 6.52
C MET A 152 -6.06 11.88 7.73
N ALA A 153 -6.01 13.20 7.57
CA ALA A 153 -5.74 14.14 8.67
C ALA A 153 -6.90 14.14 9.69
N ALA A 154 -8.15 14.12 9.24
CA ALA A 154 -9.32 14.03 10.11
C ALA A 154 -9.32 12.73 10.94
N ILE A 155 -8.96 11.60 10.33
CA ILE A 155 -8.85 10.30 11.01
C ILE A 155 -7.67 10.31 11.98
N ALA A 156 -6.52 10.85 11.58
CA ALA A 156 -5.32 10.91 12.40
C ALA A 156 -5.52 11.72 13.69
N ALA A 157 -6.42 12.71 13.68
CA ALA A 157 -6.76 13.49 14.87
C ALA A 157 -7.38 12.65 16.01
N PHE A 158 -7.90 11.47 15.71
CA PHE A 158 -8.45 10.53 16.70
C PHE A 158 -7.42 9.48 17.17
N LEU A 159 -6.26 9.44 16.56
CA LEU A 159 -5.23 8.44 16.88
C LEU A 159 -4.24 9.00 17.92
N PRO A 160 -3.62 8.12 18.72
CA PRO A 160 -2.50 8.54 19.55
C PRO A 160 -1.40 9.20 18.72
N VAL A 161 -0.80 10.26 19.25
CA VAL A 161 0.34 10.90 18.60
C VAL A 161 1.46 9.86 18.40
N PRO A 162 1.94 9.64 17.18
CA PRO A 162 3.04 8.71 16.94
C PRO A 162 4.28 9.15 17.75
N PRO A 163 5.14 8.21 18.16
CA PRO A 163 6.43 8.56 18.74
C PRO A 163 7.20 9.54 17.84
N THR A 164 7.92 10.48 18.45
CA THR A 164 8.74 11.46 17.72
C THR A 164 9.65 10.76 16.69
N GLY A 165 9.49 11.11 15.41
CA GLY A 165 10.24 10.52 14.31
C GLY A 165 9.48 9.47 13.47
N ALA A 166 8.36 8.95 13.94
CA ALA A 166 7.44 8.18 13.11
C ALA A 166 6.58 9.17 12.32
N GLY A 167 7.02 9.58 11.17
CA GLY A 167 6.23 10.41 10.27
C GLY A 167 5.04 9.59 9.75
N GLY A 168 3.83 10.18 9.71
CA GLY A 168 2.64 9.52 9.17
C GLY A 168 2.82 9.03 7.71
N VAL A 169 1.73 8.63 7.09
CA VAL A 169 1.71 8.03 5.72
C VAL A 169 2.39 8.89 4.65
N PHE A 170 2.53 10.20 4.88
CA PHE A 170 3.20 11.15 4.00
C PHE A 170 4.68 11.41 4.35
N ALA A 171 5.24 10.76 5.37
CA ALA A 171 6.63 11.03 5.82
C ALA A 171 7.69 10.82 4.74
N LEU A 172 7.43 9.92 3.80
CA LEU A 172 8.33 9.57 2.71
C LEU A 172 8.04 10.34 1.42
N SER A 173 7.04 11.22 1.40
CA SER A 173 6.68 12.00 0.22
C SER A 173 7.64 13.17 -0.07
N GLU A 174 8.39 13.61 0.94
CA GLU A 174 9.39 14.66 0.75
C GLU A 174 10.55 14.19 -0.14
N PRO A 175 11.06 15.09 -1.02
CA PRO A 175 12.17 14.76 -1.93
C PRO A 175 13.38 14.18 -1.18
N GLY A 176 13.95 13.10 -1.72
CA GLY A 176 15.14 12.45 -1.16
C GLY A 176 14.85 11.49 0.01
N ARG A 177 13.66 11.55 0.64
CA ARG A 177 13.37 10.69 1.81
C ARG A 177 13.23 9.22 1.43
N LEU A 178 12.57 8.95 0.32
CA LEU A 178 12.35 7.60 -0.18
C LEU A 178 13.67 7.00 -0.68
N GLU A 179 14.44 7.77 -1.41
CA GLU A 179 15.77 7.40 -1.90
C GLU A 179 16.72 7.11 -0.73
N ALA A 180 16.78 8.00 0.25
CA ALA A 180 17.63 7.80 1.43
C ALA A 180 17.26 6.54 2.22
N LEU A 181 15.98 6.17 2.26
CA LEU A 181 15.54 4.93 2.92
C LEU A 181 16.03 3.69 2.15
N LEU A 182 15.95 3.70 0.82
CA LEU A 182 16.44 2.65 -0.06
C LEU A 182 17.97 2.51 0.06
N GLU A 183 18.70 3.61 0.05
CA GLU A 183 20.16 3.64 0.20
C GLU A 183 20.62 3.08 1.56
N GLN A 184 19.91 3.38 2.67
CA GLN A 184 20.16 2.80 3.98
C GLN A 184 19.99 1.28 4.00
N ALA A 185 19.16 0.73 3.13
CA ALA A 185 19.02 -0.70 2.92
C ALA A 185 20.09 -1.28 1.98
N GLY A 186 20.94 -0.43 1.39
CA GLY A 186 21.99 -0.81 0.45
C GLY A 186 21.48 -1.05 -0.97
N LEU A 187 20.31 -0.51 -1.30
CA LEU A 187 19.74 -0.48 -2.65
C LEU A 187 20.24 0.78 -3.38
N ILE A 188 20.39 0.68 -4.70
CA ILE A 188 20.79 1.82 -5.54
C ILE A 188 19.53 2.42 -6.11
N ALA A 189 19.14 3.60 -5.61
CA ALA A 189 17.98 4.32 -6.13
C ALA A 189 18.22 4.74 -7.59
N GLY A 190 17.22 4.50 -8.44
CA GLY A 190 17.27 4.78 -9.87
C GLY A 190 16.10 5.66 -10.31
N GLU A 191 15.32 5.19 -11.28
CA GLU A 191 14.16 5.93 -11.79
C GLU A 191 13.15 6.24 -10.69
N SER A 192 12.66 7.45 -10.65
CA SER A 192 11.59 7.88 -9.75
C SER A 192 10.60 8.80 -10.45
N GLY A 193 9.38 8.90 -9.92
CA GLY A 193 8.35 9.77 -10.46
C GLY A 193 7.06 9.73 -9.68
N GLU A 194 6.03 10.34 -10.28
CA GLU A 194 4.69 10.40 -9.70
C GLU A 194 3.67 9.75 -10.64
N ILE A 195 2.64 9.15 -10.05
CA ILE A 195 1.53 8.52 -10.77
C ILE A 195 0.24 9.07 -10.17
N ALA A 196 -0.64 9.59 -11.03
CA ALA A 196 -1.95 10.06 -10.63
C ALA A 196 -2.93 8.89 -10.43
N SER A 197 -3.81 9.01 -9.46
CA SER A 197 -4.92 8.10 -9.26
C SER A 197 -6.14 8.85 -8.74
N THR A 198 -7.28 8.63 -9.37
CA THR A 198 -8.56 9.19 -8.96
C THR A 198 -9.32 8.21 -8.10
N PHE A 199 -9.77 8.66 -6.93
CA PHE A 199 -10.71 7.91 -6.10
C PHE A 199 -12.12 8.45 -6.34
N ALA A 200 -13.09 7.56 -6.50
CA ALA A 200 -14.46 7.98 -6.76
C ALA A 200 -15.48 6.99 -6.15
N TRP A 201 -16.46 7.54 -5.45
CA TRP A 201 -17.55 6.78 -4.85
C TRP A 201 -18.89 7.37 -5.26
N PRO A 202 -19.91 6.52 -5.50
CA PRO A 202 -21.20 6.96 -6.02
C PRO A 202 -22.06 7.70 -4.97
N ASP A 203 -21.82 7.43 -3.67
CA ASP A 203 -22.64 7.91 -2.57
C ASP A 203 -21.89 7.87 -1.23
N ASP A 204 -22.50 8.44 -0.18
CA ASP A 204 -22.00 8.51 1.19
C ASP A 204 -21.75 7.11 1.78
N GLU A 205 -22.66 6.17 1.55
CA GLU A 205 -22.57 4.82 2.14
C GLU A 205 -21.37 4.06 1.59
N THR A 206 -21.18 4.12 0.27
CA THR A 206 -20.03 3.46 -0.40
C THR A 206 -18.71 4.11 0.01
N ALA A 207 -18.64 5.45 0.08
CA ALA A 207 -17.46 6.17 0.51
C ALA A 207 -17.09 5.83 1.96
N LEU A 208 -18.08 5.83 2.86
CA LEU A 208 -17.87 5.45 4.27
C LEU A 208 -17.37 4.01 4.41
N LYS A 209 -18.00 3.04 3.74
CA LYS A 209 -17.56 1.64 3.76
C LYS A 209 -16.13 1.49 3.25
N ALA A 210 -15.80 2.21 2.17
CA ALA A 210 -14.48 2.24 1.58
C ALA A 210 -13.44 2.76 2.60
N ILE A 211 -13.62 3.98 3.07
CA ILE A 211 -12.65 4.66 3.97
C ILE A 211 -12.55 3.95 5.31
N SER A 212 -13.67 3.41 5.83
CA SER A 212 -13.68 2.63 7.09
C SER A 212 -12.92 1.31 6.99
N SER A 213 -12.54 0.86 5.80
CA SER A 213 -11.78 -0.38 5.61
C SER A 213 -10.26 -0.20 5.80
N ALA A 214 -9.76 1.02 5.81
CA ALA A 214 -8.34 1.28 6.05
C ALA A 214 -7.97 1.10 7.53
N ALA A 215 -6.79 0.53 7.81
CA ALA A 215 -6.33 0.19 9.15
C ALA A 215 -6.40 1.36 10.15
N ASN A 216 -5.99 2.57 9.73
CA ASN A 216 -6.04 3.75 10.58
C ASN A 216 -7.48 4.14 10.95
N THR A 217 -8.43 3.97 10.04
CA THR A 217 -9.85 4.24 10.32
C THR A 217 -10.42 3.19 11.27
N VAL A 218 -10.11 1.91 11.06
CA VAL A 218 -10.47 0.84 11.99
C VAL A 218 -9.94 1.14 13.39
N MET A 219 -8.70 1.58 13.49
CA MET A 219 -8.10 1.98 14.77
C MET A 219 -8.82 3.18 15.39
N ALA A 220 -9.11 4.23 14.62
CA ALA A 220 -9.84 5.41 15.09
C ALA A 220 -11.23 5.03 15.65
N VAL A 221 -11.96 4.17 14.95
CA VAL A 221 -13.26 3.64 15.41
C VAL A 221 -13.13 2.95 16.78
N ARG A 222 -12.06 2.19 17.01
CA ARG A 222 -11.80 1.53 18.33
C ARG A 222 -11.54 2.55 19.44
N TYR A 223 -10.96 3.72 19.12
CA TYR A 223 -10.63 4.76 20.12
C TYR A 223 -11.79 5.67 20.45
N VAL A 224 -12.56 6.14 19.45
CA VAL A 224 -13.54 7.22 19.64
C VAL A 224 -14.96 6.84 19.26
N GLY A 225 -15.18 5.61 18.74
CA GLY A 225 -16.48 5.12 18.28
C GLY A 225 -16.79 5.47 16.83
N GLU A 226 -17.68 4.67 16.23
CA GLU A 226 -18.01 4.72 14.80
C GLU A 226 -18.63 6.05 14.39
N GLU A 227 -19.60 6.58 15.17
CA GLU A 227 -20.35 7.79 14.80
C GLU A 227 -19.44 9.03 14.67
N LYS A 228 -18.45 9.20 15.56
CA LYS A 228 -17.51 10.33 15.49
C LYS A 228 -16.61 10.23 14.26
N VAL A 229 -16.12 9.02 13.95
CA VAL A 229 -15.29 8.80 12.77
C VAL A 229 -16.12 9.00 11.50
N ARG A 230 -17.34 8.48 11.45
CA ARG A 230 -18.27 8.65 10.34
C ARG A 230 -18.49 10.13 10.03
N GLN A 231 -18.83 10.94 11.05
CA GLN A 231 -19.06 12.37 10.86
C GLN A 231 -17.81 13.09 10.34
N ALA A 232 -16.64 12.83 10.93
CA ALA A 232 -15.40 13.43 10.48
C ALA A 232 -15.02 13.07 9.04
N VAL A 233 -15.29 11.83 8.63
CA VAL A 233 -15.08 11.39 7.23
C VAL A 233 -16.02 12.15 6.29
N LEU A 234 -17.30 12.24 6.60
CA LEU A 234 -18.29 12.96 5.77
C LEU A 234 -17.96 14.46 5.67
N ASP A 235 -17.58 15.09 6.78
CA ASP A 235 -17.21 16.51 6.80
C ASP A 235 -15.95 16.76 5.93
N SER A 236 -14.97 15.86 5.98
CA SER A 236 -13.75 15.96 5.16
C SER A 236 -13.96 15.62 3.69
N LEU A 237 -14.97 14.81 3.36
CA LEU A 237 -15.36 14.50 1.99
C LEU A 237 -16.20 15.61 1.33
N ALA A 238 -16.86 16.48 2.11
CA ALA A 238 -17.80 17.47 1.60
C ALA A 238 -17.22 18.36 0.45
N PRO A 239 -15.95 18.80 0.47
CA PRO A 239 -15.36 19.59 -0.62
C PRO A 239 -15.25 18.83 -1.95
N PHE A 240 -15.24 17.50 -1.93
CA PHE A 240 -15.04 16.61 -3.08
C PHE A 240 -16.34 16.04 -3.62
N ARG A 241 -17.49 16.54 -3.14
CA ARG A 241 -18.81 16.10 -3.59
C ARG A 241 -19.06 16.53 -5.02
N THR A 242 -19.51 15.60 -5.83
CA THR A 242 -19.86 15.81 -7.25
C THR A 242 -21.35 16.20 -7.40
N SER A 243 -21.70 16.78 -8.54
CA SER A 243 -23.08 17.23 -8.83
C SER A 243 -24.12 16.10 -8.83
N ASN A 244 -23.70 14.85 -9.02
CA ASN A 244 -24.55 13.66 -8.97
C ASN A 244 -24.64 13.00 -7.58
N GLY A 245 -24.09 13.65 -6.54
CA GLY A 245 -24.20 13.22 -5.15
C GLY A 245 -23.08 12.27 -4.67
N GLY A 246 -22.19 11.84 -5.55
CA GLY A 246 -21.01 11.05 -5.19
C GLY A 246 -19.82 11.91 -4.81
N TYR A 247 -18.63 11.32 -4.82
CA TYR A 247 -17.36 11.97 -4.49
C TYR A 247 -16.30 11.64 -5.53
N ARG A 248 -15.37 12.58 -5.72
CA ARG A 248 -14.21 12.41 -6.59
C ARG A 248 -13.02 13.14 -5.99
N GLU A 249 -11.91 12.41 -5.84
CA GLU A 249 -10.65 12.90 -5.29
C GLU A 249 -9.51 12.60 -6.26
N GLU A 250 -8.66 13.60 -6.51
CA GLU A 250 -7.44 13.44 -7.29
C GLU A 250 -6.25 13.25 -6.34
N ASN A 251 -5.48 12.20 -6.58
CA ASN A 251 -4.38 11.82 -5.73
C ASN A 251 -3.13 11.55 -6.56
N LYS A 252 -1.96 11.77 -5.98
CA LYS A 252 -0.68 11.37 -6.54
C LYS A 252 0.04 10.39 -5.63
N PHE A 253 0.73 9.46 -6.24
CA PHE A 253 1.63 8.51 -5.59
C PHE A 253 3.02 8.68 -6.15
N ARG A 254 4.03 8.56 -5.28
CA ARG A 254 5.43 8.60 -5.65
C ARG A 254 5.99 7.19 -5.70
N TYR A 255 6.80 6.90 -6.74
CA TYR A 255 7.53 5.64 -6.85
C TYR A 255 9.03 5.89 -6.98
N VAL A 256 9.81 4.90 -6.56
CA VAL A 256 11.23 4.77 -6.86
C VAL A 256 11.50 3.33 -7.26
N VAL A 257 12.19 3.14 -8.37
CA VAL A 257 12.76 1.86 -8.78
C VAL A 257 14.21 1.84 -8.35
N ALA A 258 14.58 0.85 -7.54
CA ALA A 258 15.94 0.68 -7.06
C ALA A 258 16.51 -0.65 -7.56
N THR A 259 17.83 -0.73 -7.70
CA THR A 259 18.56 -1.95 -8.09
C THR A 259 19.21 -2.59 -6.88
N SER A 260 19.11 -3.93 -6.81
CA SER A 260 19.76 -4.76 -5.78
C SER A 260 21.23 -5.00 -6.07
#